data_654619966c23de0b6f0a270f8ae6e6b9
#
_entry.id   654619966c23de0b6f0a270f8ae6e6b9
#
_cell.length_a   1.000
_cell.length_b   1.000
_cell.length_c   1.000
_cell.angle_alpha   90.00
_cell.angle_beta   90.00
_cell.angle_gamma   90.00
#
_symmetry.space_group_name_H-M   'P 1'
#
loop_
_entity.id
_entity.type
_entity.pdbx_description
1 polymer ?
#
loop_
_entity_poly.entity_id
_entity_poly.type
_entity_poly.pdbx_seq_one_letter_code
_entity_poly.pdbx_strand_id
1 'polypeptide(L)'
;MKTTMQNITGLLLLTAFIGGCASPGGSIYVPAGGSSRDVEAAPEPPRTEPREETTRTERKSEQPVEAAPEPDRRTSSPSYQESGDQLSPAAQSLIRQAQTSLAQGNAPAAIAQLERAQRIAPRSAEVYFKLSEAYVATDQLGAAEQFTLKGLSLAGSDGRLQRAGWLLLADIRRARGNVAGATQAEERAEAL
;
A
#
# COMPACT_ATOMS: atom_id res chain seq x y z
N MET A 1 21.03 -58.29 25.54
CA MET A 1 22.32 -57.60 25.77
C MET A 1 23.04 -57.46 24.42
N LYS A 2 22.66 -56.55 23.53
CA LYS A 2 23.37 -56.24 22.24
C LYS A 2 22.66 -55.10 21.53
N THR A 3 22.55 -53.90 22.11
CA THR A 3 22.02 -52.71 21.38
C THR A 3 22.44 -51.37 22.05
N THR A 4 23.68 -51.26 22.55
CA THR A 4 24.15 -50.00 23.17
C THR A 4 25.51 -49.55 22.66
N MET A 5 25.91 -49.91 21.46
CA MET A 5 27.27 -49.59 20.96
C MET A 5 27.31 -48.92 19.57
N GLN A 6 26.27 -48.21 19.18
CA GLN A 6 26.22 -47.61 17.83
C GLN A 6 25.96 -46.10 17.81
N ASN A 7 25.96 -45.40 18.93
CA ASN A 7 25.67 -43.94 18.99
C ASN A 7 26.83 -43.03 19.40
N ILE A 8 28.09 -43.47 19.30
CA ILE A 8 29.26 -42.66 19.75
C ILE A 8 30.13 -42.13 18.58
N THR A 9 29.84 -42.47 17.35
CA THR A 9 30.68 -42.05 16.20
C THR A 9 30.13 -40.84 15.40
N GLY A 10 29.08 -40.16 15.86
CA GLY A 10 28.43 -39.04 15.18
C GLY A 10 28.75 -37.64 15.74
N LEU A 11 29.60 -37.52 16.77
CA LEU A 11 29.74 -36.23 17.48
C LEU A 11 31.14 -35.61 17.34
N LEU A 12 31.72 -35.62 16.17
CA LEU A 12 33.07 -35.04 16.03
C LEU A 12 33.36 -34.44 14.64
N LEU A 13 32.37 -33.70 14.04
CA LEU A 13 32.63 -32.96 12.81
C LEU A 13 31.62 -31.78 12.61
N LEU A 14 31.46 -30.92 13.62
CA LEU A 14 30.72 -29.69 13.47
C LEU A 14 31.38 -28.54 14.26
N THR A 15 32.63 -28.25 13.97
CA THR A 15 33.26 -27.00 14.39
C THR A 15 34.12 -26.49 13.25
N ALA A 16 33.58 -25.58 12.45
CA ALA A 16 34.35 -24.57 11.73
C ALA A 16 33.49 -23.99 10.56
N PHE A 17 32.65 -23.01 10.84
CA PHE A 17 32.27 -21.99 9.85
C PHE A 17 31.63 -20.81 10.59
N ILE A 18 32.40 -20.19 11.50
CA ILE A 18 32.11 -18.81 11.92
C ILE A 18 33.02 -17.92 11.08
N GLY A 19 32.70 -17.78 9.80
CA GLY A 19 33.24 -16.78 8.94
C GLY A 19 32.37 -15.54 9.06
N GLY A 20 32.74 -14.60 9.93
CA GLY A 20 32.11 -13.31 10.03
C GLY A 20 32.26 -12.54 8.73
N CYS A 21 31.15 -12.25 8.04
CA CYS A 21 31.11 -11.21 7.04
C CYS A 21 31.12 -9.85 7.76
N ALA A 22 32.32 -9.34 8.00
CA ALA A 22 32.51 -7.94 8.30
C ALA A 22 32.16 -7.17 7.01
N SER A 23 31.03 -6.52 6.98
CA SER A 23 30.74 -5.52 5.95
C SER A 23 31.73 -4.37 6.12
N PRO A 24 32.56 -4.03 5.13
CA PRO A 24 33.34 -2.80 5.20
C PRO A 24 32.34 -1.63 5.17
N GLY A 25 32.29 -0.90 6.27
CA GLY A 25 31.58 0.36 6.34
C GLY A 25 32.10 1.27 5.22
N GLY A 26 31.28 1.45 4.21
CA GLY A 26 31.53 2.45 3.17
C GLY A 26 31.46 3.82 3.81
N SER A 27 32.58 4.33 4.30
CA SER A 27 32.71 5.77 4.57
C SER A 27 32.54 6.48 3.24
N ILE A 28 31.53 7.32 3.17
CA ILE A 28 31.38 8.30 2.08
C ILE A 28 32.57 9.26 2.20
N TYR A 29 33.63 8.96 1.45
CA TYR A 29 34.75 9.86 1.31
C TYR A 29 34.28 11.03 0.43
N VAL A 30 33.98 12.17 1.05
CA VAL A 30 33.84 13.43 0.37
C VAL A 30 35.24 14.00 0.23
N PRO A 31 35.87 14.06 -0.95
CA PRO A 31 37.15 14.70 -1.10
C PRO A 31 36.97 16.21 -0.93
N ALA A 32 37.36 16.72 0.23
CA ALA A 32 37.60 18.14 0.40
C ALA A 32 38.98 18.43 -0.20
N GLY A 33 39.01 19.02 -1.37
CA GLY A 33 40.27 19.48 -1.93
C GLY A 33 40.23 19.65 -3.44
N GLY A 34 39.92 20.87 -3.86
CA GLY A 34 40.56 21.64 -4.90
C GLY A 34 40.81 20.97 -6.25
N SER A 35 39.93 21.25 -7.18
CA SER A 35 40.36 21.63 -8.53
C SER A 35 39.26 22.50 -9.12
N SER A 36 39.54 23.74 -9.27
CA SER A 36 38.76 24.69 -10.06
C SER A 36 38.66 24.14 -11.49
N ARG A 37 37.59 23.39 -11.76
CA ARG A 37 37.12 23.24 -13.12
C ARG A 37 36.36 24.53 -13.41
N ASP A 38 36.81 25.23 -14.43
CA ASP A 38 36.09 26.32 -15.04
C ASP A 38 34.66 25.86 -15.24
N VAL A 39 33.75 26.40 -14.45
CA VAL A 39 32.31 26.23 -14.66
C VAL A 39 32.04 27.09 -15.89
N GLU A 40 32.00 26.44 -17.05
CA GLU A 40 31.47 27.05 -18.27
C GLU A 40 30.11 27.59 -17.93
N ALA A 41 29.99 28.93 -17.98
CA ALA A 41 28.79 29.64 -17.59
C ALA A 41 27.60 29.07 -18.35
N ALA A 42 26.57 28.66 -17.61
CA ALA A 42 25.31 28.24 -18.20
C ALA A 42 24.82 29.31 -19.17
N PRO A 43 24.30 28.93 -20.37
CA PRO A 43 23.78 29.91 -21.32
C PRO A 43 22.70 30.73 -20.65
N GLU A 44 22.81 32.07 -20.76
CA GLU A 44 21.80 32.99 -20.24
C GLU A 44 20.44 32.66 -20.88
N PRO A 45 19.37 32.68 -20.09
CA PRO A 45 18.04 32.51 -20.66
C PRO A 45 17.74 33.65 -21.66
N PRO A 46 17.05 33.37 -22.77
CA PRO A 46 16.75 34.37 -23.76
C PRO A 46 16.02 35.56 -23.12
N ARG A 47 16.60 36.74 -23.23
CA ARG A 47 15.95 38.01 -22.86
C ARG A 47 14.73 38.16 -23.76
N THR A 48 13.57 37.98 -23.18
CA THR A 48 12.32 38.46 -23.77
C THR A 48 12.31 39.98 -23.66
N GLU A 49 12.58 40.65 -24.78
CA GLU A 49 12.36 42.10 -24.86
C GLU A 49 10.88 42.37 -24.61
N PRO A 50 10.55 43.46 -23.90
CA PRO A 50 9.16 43.84 -23.68
C PRO A 50 8.54 44.17 -25.06
N ARG A 51 7.69 43.27 -25.55
CA ARG A 51 6.83 43.56 -26.72
C ARG A 51 5.83 44.59 -26.23
N GLU A 52 5.96 45.81 -26.75
CA GLU A 52 4.95 46.86 -26.57
C GLU A 52 3.62 46.32 -27.07
N GLU A 53 2.74 45.98 -26.15
CA GLU A 53 1.34 45.74 -26.44
C GLU A 53 0.69 47.04 -26.80
N THR A 54 0.58 47.29 -28.11
CA THR A 54 -0.36 48.26 -28.60
C THR A 54 -1.77 47.78 -28.24
N THR A 55 -2.29 48.37 -27.18
CA THR A 55 -3.69 48.23 -26.77
C THR A 55 -4.59 48.74 -27.87
N ARG A 56 -4.98 47.84 -28.77
CA ARG A 56 -6.07 48.10 -29.70
C ARG A 56 -7.37 47.84 -28.95
N THR A 57 -7.89 48.91 -28.38
CA THR A 57 -9.23 48.94 -27.79
C THR A 57 -10.25 48.78 -28.87
N GLU A 58 -10.60 47.57 -29.25
CA GLU A 58 -11.82 47.30 -29.98
C GLU A 58 -12.98 47.39 -29.01
N ARG A 59 -13.66 48.52 -29.06
CA ARG A 59 -14.95 48.75 -28.41
C ARG A 59 -15.97 47.83 -29.07
N LYS A 60 -16.14 46.62 -28.52
CA LYS A 60 -17.20 45.70 -28.92
C LYS A 60 -18.52 46.29 -28.41
N SER A 61 -19.38 46.69 -29.35
CA SER A 61 -20.72 47.16 -29.05
C SER A 61 -21.46 46.12 -28.20
N GLU A 62 -21.90 46.59 -27.06
CA GLU A 62 -22.81 45.83 -26.17
C GLU A 62 -24.17 45.76 -26.87
N GLN A 63 -24.45 44.63 -27.53
CA GLN A 63 -25.83 44.21 -27.75
C GLN A 63 -26.31 43.55 -26.46
N PRO A 64 -27.47 43.90 -25.92
CA PRO A 64 -28.07 43.19 -24.82
C PRO A 64 -28.37 41.77 -25.29
N VAL A 65 -27.58 40.81 -24.84
CA VAL A 65 -27.93 39.41 -25.00
C VAL A 65 -29.03 39.14 -24.00
N GLU A 66 -30.26 39.01 -24.53
CA GLU A 66 -31.39 38.46 -23.81
C GLU A 66 -30.95 37.14 -23.17
N ALA A 67 -30.91 37.12 -21.85
CA ALA A 67 -30.46 35.97 -21.06
C ALA A 67 -31.38 34.78 -21.38
N ALA A 68 -30.88 33.85 -22.20
CA ALA A 68 -31.48 32.53 -22.28
C ALA A 68 -31.43 31.90 -20.87
N PRO A 69 -32.52 31.26 -20.41
CA PRO A 69 -32.51 30.62 -19.10
C PRO A 69 -31.38 29.58 -19.08
N GLU A 70 -30.40 29.81 -18.18
CA GLU A 70 -29.36 28.84 -17.91
C GLU A 70 -30.03 27.53 -17.52
N PRO A 71 -29.74 26.42 -18.24
CA PRO A 71 -30.18 25.14 -17.72
C PRO A 71 -29.52 24.96 -16.35
N ASP A 72 -30.38 24.80 -15.35
CA ASP A 72 -30.04 24.51 -13.97
C ASP A 72 -28.96 23.40 -13.96
N ARG A 73 -27.70 23.77 -14.12
CA ARG A 73 -26.58 22.94 -13.83
C ARG A 73 -26.61 22.77 -12.30
N ARG A 74 -27.49 21.91 -11.84
CA ARG A 74 -27.24 21.22 -10.59
C ARG A 74 -25.95 20.49 -10.80
N THR A 75 -24.84 21.19 -10.54
CA THR A 75 -23.62 20.55 -10.17
C THR A 75 -23.96 19.77 -8.91
N SER A 76 -24.48 18.57 -9.11
CA SER A 76 -24.32 17.54 -8.12
C SER A 76 -22.81 17.32 -8.05
N SER A 77 -22.12 18.21 -7.32
CA SER A 77 -20.85 17.82 -6.73
C SER A 77 -21.13 16.46 -6.15
N PRO A 78 -20.38 15.40 -6.56
CA PRO A 78 -20.54 14.16 -5.85
C PRO A 78 -20.33 14.53 -4.39
N SER A 79 -21.42 14.58 -3.62
CA SER A 79 -21.31 14.71 -2.19
C SER A 79 -20.51 13.48 -1.82
N TYR A 80 -19.26 13.71 -1.49
CA TYR A 80 -18.43 12.76 -0.82
C TYR A 80 -19.07 12.61 0.57
N GLN A 81 -20.27 12.06 0.55
CA GLN A 81 -20.89 11.58 1.76
C GLN A 81 -19.94 10.48 2.19
N GLU A 82 -19.23 10.80 3.22
CA GLU A 82 -18.52 9.93 4.12
C GLU A 82 -19.54 8.88 4.63
N SER A 83 -19.97 8.03 3.72
CA SER A 83 -20.69 6.80 4.04
C SER A 83 -19.61 5.89 4.61
N GLY A 84 -19.25 6.18 5.87
CA GLY A 84 -18.09 5.61 6.55
C GLY A 84 -18.10 4.09 6.65
N ASP A 85 -19.20 3.39 6.32
CA ASP A 85 -19.32 1.97 6.61
C ASP A 85 -20.00 1.14 5.50
N GLN A 86 -20.47 1.73 4.41
CA GLN A 86 -21.10 0.95 3.35
C GLN A 86 -20.30 0.99 2.05
N LEU A 87 -19.76 -0.17 1.70
CA LEU A 87 -19.13 -0.39 0.41
C LEU A 87 -20.12 -0.10 -0.72
N SER A 88 -19.69 0.66 -1.74
CA SER A 88 -20.48 0.85 -2.94
C SER A 88 -20.78 -0.48 -3.62
N PRO A 89 -21.92 -0.62 -4.34
CA PRO A 89 -22.24 -1.85 -5.06
C PRO A 89 -21.13 -2.31 -6.02
N ALA A 90 -20.39 -1.36 -6.60
CA ALA A 90 -19.25 -1.65 -7.46
C ALA A 90 -18.09 -2.30 -6.68
N ALA A 91 -17.72 -1.77 -5.52
CA ALA A 91 -16.69 -2.35 -4.67
C ALA A 91 -17.10 -3.75 -4.16
N GLN A 92 -18.35 -3.90 -3.72
CA GLN A 92 -18.90 -5.20 -3.30
C GLN A 92 -18.85 -6.24 -4.43
N SER A 93 -19.16 -5.83 -5.67
CA SER A 93 -19.09 -6.72 -6.82
C SER A 93 -17.67 -7.23 -7.06
N LEU A 94 -16.66 -6.33 -6.97
CA LEU A 94 -15.25 -6.69 -7.12
C LEU A 94 -14.78 -7.63 -6.00
N ILE A 95 -15.21 -7.43 -4.77
CA ILE A 95 -14.91 -8.34 -3.65
C ILE A 95 -15.48 -9.73 -3.93
N ARG A 96 -16.75 -9.84 -4.35
CA ARG A 96 -17.34 -11.14 -4.70
C ARG A 96 -16.61 -11.84 -5.84
N GLN A 97 -16.21 -11.10 -6.88
CA GLN A 97 -15.43 -11.65 -8.00
C GLN A 97 -14.07 -12.17 -7.51
N ALA A 98 -13.40 -11.40 -6.64
CA ALA A 98 -12.13 -11.80 -6.05
C ALA A 98 -12.27 -13.08 -5.20
N GLN A 99 -13.32 -13.19 -4.39
CA GLN A 99 -13.62 -14.41 -3.62
C GLN A 99 -13.83 -15.62 -4.53
N THR A 100 -14.54 -15.45 -5.65
CA THR A 100 -14.70 -16.50 -6.65
C THR A 100 -13.36 -16.89 -7.26
N SER A 101 -12.51 -15.93 -7.61
CA SER A 101 -11.17 -16.19 -8.13
C SER A 101 -10.29 -16.93 -7.13
N LEU A 102 -10.33 -16.57 -5.84
CA LEU A 102 -9.63 -17.28 -4.77
C LEU A 102 -10.11 -18.72 -4.62
N ALA A 103 -11.43 -18.94 -4.64
CA ALA A 103 -12.02 -20.29 -4.58
C ALA A 103 -11.60 -21.18 -5.76
N GLN A 104 -11.27 -20.55 -6.91
CA GLN A 104 -10.75 -21.24 -8.11
C GLN A 104 -9.21 -21.38 -8.09
N GLY A 105 -8.53 -20.97 -7.03
CA GLY A 105 -7.08 -20.99 -6.93
C GLY A 105 -6.37 -19.89 -7.75
N ASN A 106 -7.13 -18.95 -8.32
CA ASN A 106 -6.58 -17.85 -9.11
C ASN A 106 -6.34 -16.58 -8.24
N ALA A 107 -5.40 -16.68 -7.32
CA ALA A 107 -5.06 -15.58 -6.42
C ALA A 107 -4.56 -14.31 -7.14
N PRO A 108 -3.78 -14.36 -8.23
CA PRO A 108 -3.40 -13.15 -8.96
C PRO A 108 -4.60 -12.38 -9.53
N ALA A 109 -5.61 -13.07 -10.07
CA ALA A 109 -6.83 -12.42 -10.54
C ALA A 109 -7.61 -11.79 -9.38
N ALA A 110 -7.66 -12.46 -8.23
CA ALA A 110 -8.30 -11.90 -7.03
C ALA A 110 -7.61 -10.62 -6.55
N ILE A 111 -6.27 -10.60 -6.51
CA ILE A 111 -5.50 -9.40 -6.15
C ILE A 111 -5.84 -8.24 -7.08
N ALA A 112 -5.83 -8.46 -8.40
CA ALA A 112 -6.14 -7.41 -9.37
C ALA A 112 -7.56 -6.82 -9.19
N GLN A 113 -8.54 -7.66 -8.86
CA GLN A 113 -9.91 -7.23 -8.57
C GLN A 113 -10.00 -6.43 -7.27
N LEU A 114 -9.29 -6.87 -6.22
CA LEU A 114 -9.26 -6.19 -4.92
C LEU A 114 -8.50 -4.87 -4.96
N GLU A 115 -7.45 -4.76 -5.74
CA GLU A 115 -6.77 -3.48 -5.99
C GLU A 115 -7.69 -2.47 -6.69
N ARG A 116 -8.57 -2.95 -7.59
CA ARG A 116 -9.61 -2.08 -8.18
C ARG A 116 -10.64 -1.68 -7.13
N ALA A 117 -11.05 -2.62 -6.25
CA ALA A 117 -11.94 -2.31 -5.14
C ALA A 117 -11.31 -1.28 -4.18
N GLN A 118 -10.03 -1.40 -3.90
CA GLN A 118 -9.27 -0.44 -3.08
C GLN A 118 -9.29 0.98 -3.67
N ARG A 119 -9.17 1.12 -5.00
CA ARG A 119 -9.27 2.44 -5.65
C ARG A 119 -10.66 3.06 -5.52
N ILE A 120 -11.71 2.24 -5.46
CA ILE A 120 -13.10 2.69 -5.31
C ILE A 120 -13.41 3.00 -3.84
N ALA A 121 -12.89 2.19 -2.91
CA ALA A 121 -13.17 2.29 -1.48
C ALA A 121 -11.86 2.28 -0.65
N PRO A 122 -11.04 3.33 -0.75
CA PRO A 122 -9.70 3.37 -0.16
C PRO A 122 -9.69 3.41 1.38
N ARG A 123 -10.84 3.62 2.00
CA ARG A 123 -11.00 3.66 3.47
C ARG A 123 -11.75 2.44 4.03
N SER A 124 -12.04 1.44 3.21
CA SER A 124 -12.76 0.25 3.65
C SER A 124 -11.81 -0.77 4.28
N ALA A 125 -11.94 -1.03 5.57
CA ALA A 125 -11.20 -2.08 6.27
C ALA A 125 -11.40 -3.46 5.61
N GLU A 126 -12.62 -3.77 5.18
CA GLU A 126 -12.96 -5.03 4.54
C GLU A 126 -12.13 -5.28 3.27
N VAL A 127 -11.96 -4.27 2.42
CA VAL A 127 -11.16 -4.39 1.19
C VAL A 127 -9.70 -4.75 1.53
N TYR A 128 -9.14 -4.12 2.55
CA TYR A 128 -7.77 -4.41 2.98
C TYR A 128 -7.62 -5.81 3.58
N PHE A 129 -8.59 -6.29 4.33
CA PHE A 129 -8.57 -7.66 4.84
C PHE A 129 -8.68 -8.67 3.69
N LYS A 130 -9.53 -8.41 2.68
CA LYS A 130 -9.61 -9.27 1.49
C LYS A 130 -8.34 -9.26 0.65
N LEU A 131 -7.67 -8.12 0.51
CA LEU A 131 -6.34 -8.05 -0.10
C LEU A 131 -5.33 -8.90 0.69
N SER A 132 -5.34 -8.79 2.00
CA SER A 132 -4.46 -9.61 2.86
C SER A 132 -4.68 -11.10 2.64
N GLU A 133 -5.93 -11.57 2.65
CA GLU A 133 -6.28 -12.97 2.37
C GLU A 133 -5.74 -13.43 1.00
N ALA A 134 -5.85 -12.58 -0.03
CA ALA A 134 -5.34 -12.89 -1.37
C ALA A 134 -3.81 -12.95 -1.41
N TYR A 135 -3.12 -12.09 -0.67
CA TYR A 135 -1.66 -12.14 -0.53
C TYR A 135 -1.18 -13.35 0.28
N VAL A 136 -1.94 -13.79 1.28
CA VAL A 136 -1.68 -15.07 1.97
C VAL A 136 -1.74 -16.24 0.99
N ALA A 137 -2.74 -16.26 0.10
CA ALA A 137 -2.89 -17.31 -0.91
C ALA A 137 -1.75 -17.36 -1.94
N THR A 138 -0.93 -16.30 -2.03
CA THR A 138 0.27 -16.26 -2.88
C THR A 138 1.58 -16.34 -2.07
N ASP A 139 1.50 -16.73 -0.79
CA ASP A 139 2.62 -16.80 0.16
C ASP A 139 3.39 -15.48 0.35
N GLN A 140 2.74 -14.35 0.00
CA GLN A 140 3.30 -13.02 0.21
C GLN A 140 2.97 -12.48 1.61
N LEU A 141 3.39 -13.22 2.63
CA LEU A 141 3.00 -12.99 4.03
C LEU A 141 3.40 -11.62 4.56
N GLY A 142 4.49 -11.04 4.06
CA GLY A 142 4.91 -9.68 4.43
C GLY A 142 3.92 -8.62 3.94
N ALA A 143 3.47 -8.70 2.70
CA ALA A 143 2.45 -7.82 2.14
C ALA A 143 1.10 -8.03 2.85
N ALA A 144 0.72 -9.28 3.08
CA ALA A 144 -0.49 -9.63 3.81
C ALA A 144 -0.54 -8.97 5.19
N GLU A 145 0.56 -9.01 5.96
CA GLU A 145 0.63 -8.36 7.27
C GLU A 145 0.41 -6.85 7.16
N GLN A 146 1.03 -6.18 6.19
CA GLN A 146 0.87 -4.74 5.99
C GLN A 146 -0.58 -4.36 5.64
N PHE A 147 -1.23 -5.13 4.75
CA PHE A 147 -2.63 -4.90 4.41
C PHE A 147 -3.56 -5.16 5.59
N THR A 148 -3.30 -6.19 6.42
CA THR A 148 -4.07 -6.43 7.64
C THR A 148 -3.94 -5.29 8.63
N LEU A 149 -2.73 -4.80 8.88
CA LEU A 149 -2.50 -3.65 9.77
C LEU A 149 -3.20 -2.39 9.26
N LYS A 150 -3.19 -2.18 7.94
CA LYS A 150 -3.93 -1.07 7.34
C LYS A 150 -5.44 -1.24 7.54
N GLY A 151 -5.99 -2.43 7.32
CA GLY A 151 -7.39 -2.74 7.58
C GLY A 151 -7.78 -2.48 9.03
N LEU A 152 -6.96 -2.94 9.99
CA LEU A 152 -7.17 -2.67 11.42
C LEU A 152 -7.19 -1.17 11.74
N SER A 153 -6.33 -0.37 11.12
CA SER A 153 -6.32 1.09 11.31
C SER A 153 -7.58 1.77 10.78
N LEU A 154 -8.31 1.12 9.87
CA LEU A 154 -9.52 1.63 9.25
C LEU A 154 -10.81 1.04 9.83
N ALA A 155 -10.70 -0.01 10.64
CA ALA A 155 -11.86 -0.71 11.21
C ALA A 155 -12.64 0.14 12.24
N GLY A 156 -12.08 1.28 12.67
CA GLY A 156 -12.74 2.21 13.59
C GLY A 156 -13.18 1.52 14.88
N SER A 157 -14.46 1.71 15.26
CA SER A 157 -15.07 1.10 16.44
C SER A 157 -15.85 -0.19 16.14
N ASP A 158 -15.81 -0.71 14.91
CA ASP A 158 -16.46 -1.98 14.59
C ASP A 158 -15.69 -3.17 15.20
N GLY A 159 -16.13 -3.63 16.36
CA GLY A 159 -15.52 -4.73 17.10
C GLY A 159 -15.46 -6.03 16.30
N ARG A 160 -16.42 -6.29 15.36
CA ARG A 160 -16.38 -7.49 14.52
C ARG A 160 -15.26 -7.40 13.48
N LEU A 161 -15.12 -6.25 12.84
CA LEU A 161 -14.04 -6.03 11.87
C LEU A 161 -12.68 -6.04 12.57
N GLN A 162 -12.57 -5.43 13.76
CA GLN A 162 -11.34 -5.46 14.54
C GLN A 162 -10.97 -6.88 14.93
N ARG A 163 -11.90 -7.64 15.49
CA ARG A 163 -11.66 -9.05 15.85
C ARG A 163 -11.20 -9.88 14.65
N ALA A 164 -11.90 -9.76 13.52
CA ALA A 164 -11.52 -10.46 12.30
C ALA A 164 -10.12 -10.08 11.82
N GLY A 165 -9.77 -8.79 11.87
CA GLY A 165 -8.44 -8.31 11.51
C GLY A 165 -7.34 -8.80 12.45
N TRP A 166 -7.58 -8.84 13.76
CA TRP A 166 -6.60 -9.36 14.73
C TRP A 166 -6.37 -10.86 14.57
N LEU A 167 -7.42 -11.65 14.32
CA LEU A 167 -7.28 -13.09 14.04
C LEU A 167 -6.52 -13.34 12.75
N LEU A 168 -6.84 -12.60 11.67
CA LEU A 168 -6.09 -12.69 10.42
C LEU A 168 -4.61 -12.33 10.62
N LEU A 169 -4.31 -11.31 11.42
CA LEU A 169 -2.94 -10.94 11.76
C LEU A 169 -2.20 -12.05 12.52
N ALA A 170 -2.90 -12.70 13.45
CA ALA A 170 -2.35 -13.83 14.20
C ALA A 170 -1.98 -14.98 13.26
N ASP A 171 -2.85 -15.35 12.34
CA ASP A 171 -2.59 -16.43 11.39
C ASP A 171 -1.39 -16.12 10.47
N ILE A 172 -1.32 -14.89 9.94
CA ILE A 172 -0.20 -14.45 9.12
C ILE A 172 1.12 -14.50 9.90
N ARG A 173 1.14 -13.99 11.14
CA ARG A 173 2.33 -14.00 11.99
C ARG A 173 2.77 -15.42 12.33
N ARG A 174 1.83 -16.30 12.60
CA ARG A 174 2.11 -17.72 12.84
C ARG A 174 2.71 -18.37 11.60
N ALA A 175 2.17 -18.13 10.41
CA ALA A 175 2.71 -18.62 9.15
C ALA A 175 4.14 -18.08 8.88
N ARG A 176 4.45 -16.88 9.36
CA ARG A 176 5.81 -16.29 9.30
C ARG A 176 6.76 -16.78 10.40
N GLY A 177 6.33 -17.66 11.30
CA GLY A 177 7.10 -18.13 12.43
C GLY A 177 7.16 -17.15 13.62
N ASN A 178 6.44 -16.05 13.58
CA ASN A 178 6.35 -15.08 14.69
C ASN A 178 5.24 -15.50 15.68
N VAL A 179 5.49 -16.55 16.44
CA VAL A 179 4.50 -17.11 17.38
C VAL A 179 4.13 -16.12 18.48
N ALA A 180 5.10 -15.40 19.04
CA ALA A 180 4.84 -14.41 20.09
C ALA A 180 3.94 -13.26 19.59
N GLY A 181 4.20 -12.77 18.38
CA GLY A 181 3.35 -11.76 17.76
C GLY A 181 1.96 -12.27 17.40
N ALA A 182 1.82 -13.56 17.08
CA ALA A 182 0.53 -14.19 16.83
C ALA A 182 -0.31 -14.24 18.13
N THR A 183 0.27 -14.72 19.23
CA THR A 183 -0.40 -14.76 20.55
C THR A 183 -0.88 -13.38 20.99
N GLN A 184 -0.05 -12.34 20.83
CA GLN A 184 -0.47 -10.97 21.14
C GLN A 184 -1.66 -10.49 20.28
N ALA A 185 -1.73 -10.91 19.03
CA ALA A 185 -2.85 -10.56 18.17
C ALA A 185 -4.13 -11.31 18.59
N GLU A 186 -4.03 -12.58 18.98
CA GLU A 186 -5.14 -13.36 19.51
C GLU A 186 -5.69 -12.75 20.80
N GLU A 187 -4.83 -12.42 21.77
CA GLU A 187 -5.23 -11.74 23.01
C GLU A 187 -5.99 -10.43 22.73
N ARG A 188 -5.58 -9.67 21.72
CA ARG A 188 -6.31 -8.45 21.33
C ARG A 188 -7.66 -8.77 20.70
N ALA A 189 -7.78 -9.85 19.93
CA ALA A 189 -9.06 -10.28 19.37
C ALA A 189 -10.04 -10.74 20.47
N GLU A 190 -9.53 -11.36 21.53
CA GLU A 190 -10.34 -11.83 22.67
C GLU A 190 -10.84 -10.67 23.55
N ALA A 191 -10.06 -9.59 23.62
CA ALA A 191 -10.38 -8.42 24.44
C ALA A 191 -11.46 -7.49 23.82
N LEU A 192 -11.95 -7.76 22.60
CA LEU A 192 -12.99 -7.01 21.87
C LEU A 192 -14.37 -7.64 22.04
#